data_b4ea42022707f53126113a81f49e67ab
#
_entry.id   b4ea42022707f53126113a81f49e67ab
#
_cell.length_a   1.000
_cell.length_b   1.000
_cell.length_c   1.000
_cell.angle_alpha   90.00
_cell.angle_beta   90.00
_cell.angle_gamma   90.00
#
_symmetry.space_group_name_H-M   'P 1'
#
loop_
_entity.id
_entity.type
_entity.pdbx_description
1 polymer ?
#
loop_
_entity_poly.entity_id
_entity_poly.type
_entity_poly.pdbx_seq_one_letter_code
_entity_poly.pdbx_strand_id
1 'polypeptide(L)'
;MKQKKWKHCPVCGAKDSMKKKKTLRQTIRLKGYPLLTVKNLEGFECSFCKEVIVTIHACRRVDRLAAEHKAKVDSKKIVAAELMEVSKARKVLHVSRQRVHQMMLNGKIPYVFVGSTRFPIRSGLMPAIKPLAPRKQAA
;
A
#
# COMPACT_ATOMS: atom_id res chain seq x y z
N MET A 1 -19.69 -3.03 0.28
CA MET A 1 -19.83 -1.57 0.09
C MET A 1 -20.19 -1.28 -1.35
N LYS A 2 -21.31 -0.58 -1.59
CA LYS A 2 -21.70 -0.14 -2.93
C LYS A 2 -20.69 0.91 -3.42
N GLN A 3 -20.10 0.71 -4.58
CA GLN A 3 -19.19 1.69 -5.17
C GLN A 3 -19.97 2.97 -5.51
N LYS A 4 -19.48 4.13 -5.06
CA LYS A 4 -20.06 5.42 -5.40
C LYS A 4 -19.91 5.65 -6.90
N LYS A 5 -21.02 5.85 -7.59
CA LYS A 5 -21.01 6.23 -9.00
C LYS A 5 -20.84 7.75 -9.08
N TRP A 6 -19.74 8.17 -9.66
CA TRP A 6 -19.47 9.58 -9.91
C TRP A 6 -20.14 10.00 -11.23
N LYS A 7 -21.05 10.96 -11.19
CA LYS A 7 -21.68 11.57 -12.37
C LYS A 7 -21.02 12.93 -12.69
N HIS A 8 -20.85 13.75 -11.66
CA HIS A 8 -20.27 15.07 -11.78
C HIS A 8 -18.82 15.07 -11.32
N CYS A 9 -17.99 15.89 -11.96
CA CYS A 9 -16.58 16.00 -11.57
C CYS A 9 -16.47 16.84 -10.27
N PRO A 10 -15.81 16.32 -9.23
CA PRO A 10 -15.65 17.06 -7.96
C PRO A 10 -14.61 18.19 -8.07
N VAL A 11 -13.77 18.17 -9.10
CA VAL A 11 -12.69 19.17 -9.29
C VAL A 11 -13.18 20.36 -10.13
N CYS A 12 -13.73 20.13 -11.32
CA CYS A 12 -14.18 21.20 -12.19
C CYS A 12 -15.70 21.48 -12.10
N GLY A 13 -16.46 20.67 -11.36
CA GLY A 13 -17.91 20.83 -11.21
C GLY A 13 -18.75 20.47 -12.43
N ALA A 14 -18.15 20.05 -13.54
CA ALA A 14 -18.87 19.73 -14.77
C ALA A 14 -19.88 18.60 -14.56
N LYS A 15 -21.12 18.84 -14.94
CA LYS A 15 -22.21 17.86 -14.81
C LYS A 15 -22.06 16.73 -15.84
N ASP A 16 -22.39 15.50 -15.44
CA ASP A 16 -22.37 14.29 -16.28
C ASP A 16 -21.06 14.05 -17.05
N SER A 17 -19.95 14.59 -16.55
CA SER A 17 -18.64 14.58 -17.19
C SER A 17 -17.77 13.36 -16.84
N MET A 18 -18.15 12.60 -15.79
CA MET A 18 -17.35 11.47 -15.32
C MET A 18 -17.69 10.18 -16.04
N LYS A 19 -16.74 9.68 -16.83
CA LYS A 19 -16.89 8.43 -17.60
C LYS A 19 -16.12 7.30 -16.93
N LYS A 20 -16.78 6.16 -16.73
CA LYS A 20 -16.13 4.96 -16.19
C LYS A 20 -15.14 4.39 -17.20
N LYS A 21 -13.92 4.14 -16.77
CA LYS A 21 -12.85 3.48 -17.55
C LYS A 21 -12.18 2.38 -16.73
N LYS A 22 -11.73 1.31 -17.43
CA LYS A 22 -10.97 0.20 -16.82
C LYS A 22 -9.50 0.20 -17.21
N THR A 23 -9.09 1.12 -18.07
CA THR A 23 -7.74 1.20 -18.66
C THR A 23 -6.98 2.44 -18.20
N LEU A 24 -7.34 2.98 -17.02
CA LEU A 24 -6.66 4.15 -16.49
C LEU A 24 -5.22 3.83 -16.13
N ARG A 25 -4.36 4.86 -16.27
CA ARG A 25 -2.94 4.79 -15.95
C ARG A 25 -2.64 5.85 -14.90
N GLN A 26 -1.87 5.47 -13.89
CA GLN A 26 -1.42 6.39 -12.86
C GLN A 26 0.08 6.23 -12.64
N THR A 27 0.82 7.33 -12.69
CA THR A 27 2.24 7.37 -12.35
C THR A 27 2.40 7.94 -10.95
N ILE A 28 3.11 7.19 -10.09
CA ILE A 28 3.30 7.51 -8.68
C ILE A 28 4.76 7.81 -8.44
N ARG A 29 5.00 8.93 -7.79
CA ARG A 29 6.33 9.31 -7.32
C ARG A 29 6.48 8.89 -5.86
N LEU A 30 7.30 7.88 -5.62
CA LEU A 30 7.68 7.43 -4.28
C LEU A 30 9.01 8.08 -3.91
N LYS A 31 9.06 8.78 -2.77
CA LYS A 31 10.28 9.47 -2.33
C LYS A 31 11.44 8.47 -2.14
N GLY A 32 12.53 8.69 -2.84
CA GLY A 32 13.72 7.84 -2.78
C GLY A 32 13.68 6.57 -3.66
N TYR A 33 12.63 6.40 -4.47
CA TYR A 33 12.46 5.25 -5.36
C TYR A 33 12.23 5.69 -6.80
N PRO A 34 12.50 4.82 -7.80
CA PRO A 34 12.15 5.06 -9.19
C PRO A 34 10.64 5.26 -9.37
N LEU A 35 10.25 5.99 -10.43
CA LEU A 35 8.84 6.18 -10.77
C LEU A 35 8.14 4.85 -11.02
N LEU A 36 6.95 4.71 -10.43
CA LEU A 36 6.08 3.55 -10.63
C LEU A 36 4.87 3.96 -11.47
N THR A 37 4.70 3.33 -12.64
CA THR A 37 3.50 3.50 -13.46
C THR A 37 2.62 2.26 -13.35
N VAL A 38 1.39 2.45 -12.86
CA VAL A 38 0.38 1.39 -12.76
C VAL A 38 -0.63 1.58 -13.90
N LYS A 39 -0.85 0.52 -14.67
CA LYS A 39 -1.79 0.47 -15.79
C LYS A 39 -3.03 -0.35 -15.43
N ASN A 40 -4.06 -0.25 -16.26
CA ASN A 40 -5.30 -1.01 -16.14
C ASN A 40 -5.99 -0.83 -14.79
N LEU A 41 -6.11 0.43 -14.36
CA LEU A 41 -6.87 0.81 -13.17
C LEU A 41 -8.33 1.07 -13.55
N GLU A 42 -9.23 0.63 -12.67
CA GLU A 42 -10.65 0.93 -12.79
C GLU A 42 -10.99 2.22 -12.06
N GLY A 43 -11.73 3.10 -12.72
CA GLY A 43 -12.11 4.38 -12.13
C GLY A 43 -12.97 5.21 -13.06
N PHE A 44 -12.95 6.52 -12.82
CA PHE A 44 -13.70 7.52 -13.59
C PHE A 44 -12.75 8.62 -14.06
N GLU A 45 -12.90 9.05 -15.29
CA GLU A 45 -12.14 10.17 -15.86
C GLU A 45 -13.11 11.25 -16.31
N CYS A 46 -12.80 12.50 -15.95
CA CYS A 46 -13.57 13.65 -16.41
C CYS A 46 -13.27 13.93 -17.87
N SER A 47 -14.32 14.13 -18.68
CA SER A 47 -14.18 14.48 -20.10
C SER A 47 -13.64 15.89 -20.32
N PHE A 48 -13.83 16.80 -19.36
CA PHE A 48 -13.38 18.20 -19.42
C PHE A 48 -11.97 18.41 -18.86
N CYS A 49 -11.79 18.24 -17.56
CA CYS A 49 -10.51 18.52 -16.90
C CYS A 49 -9.53 17.34 -16.86
N LYS A 50 -9.95 16.16 -17.37
CA LYS A 50 -9.15 14.93 -17.39
C LYS A 50 -8.78 14.39 -16.01
N GLU A 51 -9.39 14.91 -14.95
CA GLU A 51 -9.19 14.40 -13.59
C GLU A 51 -9.60 12.93 -13.49
N VAL A 52 -8.81 12.16 -12.75
CA VAL A 52 -8.98 10.71 -12.60
C VAL A 52 -9.30 10.36 -11.17
N ILE A 53 -10.43 9.69 -10.96
CA ILE A 53 -10.81 9.13 -9.66
C ILE A 53 -10.82 7.62 -9.77
N VAL A 54 -9.91 6.96 -9.08
CA VAL A 54 -9.83 5.50 -9.08
C VAL A 54 -10.76 4.87 -8.03
N THR A 55 -11.20 3.65 -8.27
CA THR A 55 -12.01 2.90 -7.31
C THR A 55 -11.17 2.49 -6.11
N ILE A 56 -11.82 2.16 -4.97
CA ILE A 56 -11.12 1.70 -3.76
C ILE A 56 -10.32 0.42 -4.02
N HIS A 57 -10.81 -0.46 -4.88
CA HIS A 57 -10.07 -1.66 -5.29
C HIS A 57 -8.82 -1.32 -6.10
N ALA A 58 -8.92 -0.33 -6.99
CA ALA A 58 -7.78 0.16 -7.74
C ALA A 58 -6.76 0.84 -6.81
N CYS A 59 -7.18 1.65 -5.83
CA CYS A 59 -6.30 2.21 -4.81
C CYS A 59 -5.53 1.12 -4.06
N ARG A 60 -6.21 0.09 -3.55
CA ARG A 60 -5.57 -1.03 -2.85
C ARG A 60 -4.56 -1.78 -3.72
N ARG A 61 -4.86 -1.90 -5.02
CA ARG A 61 -3.93 -2.50 -5.99
C ARG A 61 -2.70 -1.62 -6.17
N VAL A 62 -2.88 -0.31 -6.25
CA VAL A 62 -1.79 0.67 -6.34
C VAL A 62 -0.89 0.58 -5.10
N ASP A 63 -1.46 0.57 -3.90
CA ASP A 63 -0.71 0.47 -2.64
C ASP A 63 0.11 -0.82 -2.57
N ARG A 64 -0.48 -1.94 -3.00
CA ARG A 64 0.23 -3.23 -3.08
C ARG A 64 1.41 -3.18 -4.03
N LEU A 65 1.21 -2.65 -5.23
CA LEU A 65 2.27 -2.53 -6.24
C LEU A 65 3.36 -1.54 -5.81
N ALA A 66 2.99 -0.48 -5.09
CA ALA A 66 3.96 0.46 -4.51
C ALA A 66 4.83 -0.21 -3.45
N ALA A 67 4.23 -1.01 -2.55
CA ALA A 67 4.96 -1.78 -1.55
C ALA A 67 5.90 -2.82 -2.19
N GLU A 68 5.43 -3.53 -3.20
CA GLU A 68 6.24 -4.50 -3.94
C GLU A 68 7.40 -3.83 -4.70
N HIS A 69 7.15 -2.67 -5.31
CA HIS A 69 8.20 -1.91 -6.01
C HIS A 69 9.31 -1.46 -5.04
N LYS A 70 8.95 -0.93 -3.88
CA LYS A 70 9.90 -0.60 -2.81
C LYS A 70 10.70 -1.83 -2.39
N ALA A 71 10.03 -2.95 -2.13
CA ALA A 71 10.67 -4.19 -1.70
C ALA A 71 11.70 -4.70 -2.73
N LYS A 72 11.38 -4.61 -4.02
CA LYS A 72 12.31 -4.98 -5.10
C LYS A 72 13.55 -4.10 -5.16
N VAL A 73 13.41 -2.79 -4.92
CA VAL A 73 14.54 -1.86 -4.90
C VAL A 73 15.38 -2.07 -3.64
N ASP A 74 14.73 -2.21 -2.48
CA ASP A 74 15.40 -2.36 -1.19
C ASP A 74 16.13 -3.70 -1.07
N SER A 75 15.62 -4.77 -1.69
CA SER A 75 16.27 -6.09 -1.69
C SER A 75 17.71 -6.09 -2.25
N LYS A 76 18.05 -5.06 -3.05
CA LYS A 76 19.41 -4.86 -3.57
C LYS A 76 20.35 -4.13 -2.61
N LYS A 77 19.81 -3.50 -1.57
CA LYS A 77 20.55 -2.60 -0.65
C LYS A 77 20.62 -3.11 0.78
N ILE A 78 19.66 -3.94 1.21
CA ILE A 78 19.53 -4.37 2.59
C ILE A 78 20.44 -5.56 2.88
N VAL A 79 21.18 -5.48 3.99
CA VAL A 79 22.01 -6.57 4.48
C VAL A 79 21.17 -7.64 5.21
N ALA A 80 21.60 -8.90 5.13
CA ALA A 80 20.88 -10.03 5.72
C ALA A 80 20.62 -9.89 7.23
N ALA A 81 21.48 -9.19 7.95
CA ALA A 81 21.32 -8.94 9.40
C ALA A 81 20.07 -8.11 9.75
N GLU A 82 19.55 -7.32 8.81
CA GLU A 82 18.33 -6.52 9.01
C GLU A 82 17.05 -7.29 8.70
N LEU A 83 17.17 -8.49 8.15
CA LEU A 83 16.03 -9.34 7.85
C LEU A 83 15.51 -10.04 9.12
N MET A 84 14.20 -10.17 9.19
CA MET A 84 13.54 -10.90 10.27
C MET A 84 12.64 -11.98 9.69
N GLU A 85 12.61 -13.14 10.34
CA GLU A 85 11.64 -14.17 10.01
C GLU A 85 10.22 -13.73 10.37
N VAL A 86 9.24 -14.13 9.56
CA VAL A 86 7.82 -13.87 9.84
C VAL A 86 7.41 -14.47 11.19
N SER A 87 7.99 -15.61 11.58
CA SER A 87 7.78 -16.25 12.88
C SER A 87 8.24 -15.38 14.07
N LYS A 88 9.32 -14.63 13.92
CA LYS A 88 9.80 -13.66 14.91
C LYS A 88 8.98 -12.37 14.86
N ALA A 89 8.70 -11.86 13.67
CA ALA A 89 7.90 -10.64 13.48
C ALA A 89 6.50 -10.77 14.11
N ARG A 90 5.83 -11.92 13.96
CA ARG A 90 4.52 -12.16 14.60
C ARG A 90 4.55 -12.07 16.12
N LYS A 91 5.64 -12.56 16.74
CA LYS A 91 5.81 -12.51 18.20
C LYS A 91 6.01 -11.06 18.67
N VAL A 92 6.86 -10.31 17.98
CA VAL A 92 7.13 -8.89 18.30
C VAL A 92 5.88 -8.03 18.13
N LEU A 93 5.08 -8.28 17.10
CA LEU A 93 3.87 -7.50 16.80
C LEU A 93 2.62 -8.02 17.53
N HIS A 94 2.69 -9.16 18.20
CA HIS A 94 1.56 -9.84 18.86
C HIS A 94 0.39 -10.11 17.91
N VAL A 95 0.67 -10.54 16.69
CA VAL A 95 -0.33 -10.84 15.66
C VAL A 95 -0.14 -12.23 15.05
N SER A 96 -1.11 -12.69 14.29
CA SER A 96 -0.99 -13.96 13.56
C SER A 96 0.00 -13.86 12.40
N ARG A 97 0.55 -14.99 11.96
CA ARG A 97 1.44 -15.08 10.80
C ARG A 97 0.78 -14.52 9.53
N GLN A 98 -0.48 -14.86 9.32
CA GLN A 98 -1.27 -14.35 8.20
C GLN A 98 -1.39 -12.82 8.25
N ARG A 99 -1.58 -12.25 9.44
CA ARG A 99 -1.67 -10.80 9.61
C ARG A 99 -0.37 -10.09 9.26
N VAL A 100 0.79 -10.66 9.60
CA VAL A 100 2.11 -10.12 9.18
C VAL A 100 2.19 -10.05 7.65
N HIS A 101 1.81 -11.13 6.95
CA HIS A 101 1.79 -11.13 5.48
C HIS A 101 0.86 -10.06 4.90
N GLN A 102 -0.33 -9.90 5.46
CA GLN A 102 -1.25 -8.82 5.04
C GLN A 102 -0.66 -7.43 5.27
N MET A 103 0.02 -7.22 6.41
CA MET A 103 0.66 -5.94 6.72
C MET A 103 1.81 -5.63 5.75
N MET A 104 2.58 -6.62 5.34
CA MET A 104 3.59 -6.47 4.28
C MET A 104 2.94 -6.11 2.94
N LEU A 105 1.93 -6.86 2.50
CA LEU A 105 1.22 -6.61 1.24
C LEU A 105 0.57 -5.22 1.19
N ASN A 106 0.07 -4.73 2.32
CA ASN A 106 -0.56 -3.41 2.44
C ASN A 106 0.45 -2.27 2.64
N GLY A 107 1.76 -2.56 2.64
CA GLY A 107 2.81 -1.56 2.82
C GLY A 107 2.96 -1.01 4.25
N LYS A 108 2.31 -1.63 5.24
CA LYS A 108 2.42 -1.23 6.66
C LYS A 108 3.74 -1.66 7.29
N ILE A 109 4.33 -2.74 6.80
CA ILE A 109 5.63 -3.24 7.20
C ILE A 109 6.50 -3.31 5.95
N PRO A 110 7.67 -2.66 5.92
CA PRO A 110 8.60 -2.80 4.82
C PRO A 110 9.17 -4.22 4.79
N TYR A 111 9.34 -4.75 3.60
CA TYR A 111 9.85 -6.09 3.38
C TYR A 111 10.73 -6.13 2.14
N VAL A 112 11.50 -7.20 1.99
CA VAL A 112 12.30 -7.51 0.81
C VAL A 112 12.04 -8.93 0.35
N PHE A 113 12.42 -9.23 -0.88
CA PHE A 113 12.40 -10.59 -1.41
C PHE A 113 13.77 -11.25 -1.24
N VAL A 114 13.76 -12.47 -0.70
CA VAL A 114 14.90 -13.39 -0.76
C VAL A 114 14.39 -14.62 -1.50
N GLY A 115 14.82 -14.77 -2.76
CA GLY A 115 14.18 -15.70 -3.66
C GLY A 115 12.72 -15.32 -3.92
N SER A 116 11.80 -16.25 -3.66
CA SER A 116 10.35 -16.02 -3.76
C SER A 116 9.69 -15.64 -2.42
N THR A 117 10.44 -15.63 -1.33
CA THR A 117 9.94 -15.42 0.02
C THR A 117 10.07 -13.95 0.44
N ARG A 118 9.04 -13.44 1.13
CA ARG A 118 9.04 -12.09 1.71
C ARG A 118 9.57 -12.13 3.13
N PHE A 119 10.55 -11.27 3.41
CA PHE A 119 11.11 -11.08 4.75
C PHE A 119 10.86 -9.66 5.23
N PRO A 120 10.22 -9.45 6.38
CA PRO A 120 10.07 -8.14 6.97
C PRO A 120 11.44 -7.59 7.41
N ILE A 121 11.59 -6.27 7.31
CA ILE A 121 12.80 -5.56 7.72
C ILE A 121 12.66 -5.17 9.18
N ARG A 122 13.66 -5.49 10.01
CA ARG A 122 13.66 -5.25 11.45
C ARG A 122 13.42 -3.78 11.80
N SER A 123 14.12 -2.86 11.17
CA SER A 123 13.98 -1.42 11.42
C SER A 123 12.56 -0.89 11.16
N GLY A 124 11.82 -1.49 10.23
CA GLY A 124 10.46 -1.10 9.91
C GLY A 124 9.39 -1.64 10.86
N LEU A 125 9.74 -2.55 11.77
CA LEU A 125 8.80 -3.09 12.77
C LEU A 125 8.64 -2.16 13.97
N MET A 126 9.67 -1.37 14.29
CA MET A 126 9.66 -0.49 15.48
C MET A 126 8.52 0.55 15.45
N PRO A 127 8.20 1.21 14.34
CA PRO A 127 7.07 2.15 14.28
C PRO A 127 5.69 1.48 14.35
N ALA A 128 5.62 0.19 14.01
CA ALA A 128 4.36 -0.57 14.02
C ALA A 128 4.02 -1.12 15.42
N ILE A 129 4.95 -1.07 16.37
CA ILE A 129 4.73 -1.41 17.77
C ILE A 129 4.11 -0.17 18.43
N LYS A 130 2.78 -0.10 18.52
CA LYS A 130 2.13 0.87 19.39
C LYS A 130 2.60 0.61 20.82
N PRO A 131 3.09 1.62 21.56
CA PRO A 131 3.37 1.44 22.98
C PRO A 131 2.07 0.97 23.64
N LEU A 132 2.15 -0.16 24.34
CA LEU A 132 1.06 -0.63 25.20
C LEU A 132 0.75 0.50 26.18
N ALA A 133 -0.47 1.04 26.08
CA ALA A 133 -0.96 1.96 27.11
C ALA A 133 -0.78 1.30 28.47
N PRO A 134 -0.23 2.00 29.50
CA PRO A 134 -0.04 1.42 30.81
C PRO A 134 -1.39 0.91 31.31
N ARG A 135 -1.46 -0.38 31.61
CA ARG A 135 -2.62 -0.95 32.32
C ARG A 135 -2.78 -0.15 33.59
N LYS A 136 -3.88 0.61 33.69
CA LYS A 136 -4.31 1.16 34.98
C LYS A 136 -4.46 -0.02 35.92
N GLN A 137 -3.53 -0.13 36.85
CA GLN A 137 -3.69 -1.01 37.99
C GLN A 137 -4.90 -0.49 38.74
N ALA A 138 -5.96 -1.25 38.74
CA ALA A 138 -7.09 -1.02 39.63
C ALA A 138 -6.56 -1.20 41.04
N ALA A 139 -6.62 -0.13 41.81
CA ALA A 139 -6.36 -0.15 43.20
C ALA A 139 -7.49 -0.90 43.92
#